data_42c8b23428c1f33643090f56b318d828
#
_entry.id   42c8b23428c1f33643090f56b318d828
#
_cell.length_a   1.000
_cell.length_b   1.000
_cell.length_c   1.000
_cell.angle_alpha   90.00
_cell.angle_beta   90.00
_cell.angle_gamma   90.00
#
_symmetry.space_group_name_H-M   'P 1'
#
loop_
_entity.id
_entity.type
_entity.pdbx_description
1 polymer ?
#
loop_
_entity_poly.entity_id
_entity_poly.type
_entity_poly.pdbx_seq_one_letter_code
_entity_poly.pdbx_strand_id
1 'polypeptide(L)'
;MDIKYVDYFITDNKKHVKNIYYNSFNKLERFPFWLLKKCAKENNIEFNAILNNSTIIGVEYVVKYDNVAYLMYLAIDKTKRNNGYGSKVLSDLSKKYKTIILSIERAYNNIKNEKLHRKEFYLRNGFYSTNICLYDNGVEYEILTNNENYNITKEVLKKRYIKMTNSKLIKFVISKIFNVNNIHLKNKEQLGDRIF
;
A
#
# COMPACT_ATOMS: atom_id res chain seq x y z
N MET A 1 20.67 8.18 9.04
CA MET A 1 19.50 7.30 9.34
C MET A 1 19.76 5.96 8.69
N ASP A 2 20.01 4.94 9.47
CA ASP A 2 20.28 3.59 8.99
C ASP A 2 19.05 2.72 9.28
N ILE A 3 18.30 2.37 8.24
CA ILE A 3 17.16 1.46 8.34
C ILE A 3 17.47 0.14 7.64
N LYS A 4 16.98 -0.95 8.22
CA LYS A 4 17.09 -2.30 7.68
C LYS A 4 15.72 -2.89 7.43
N TYR A 5 15.62 -3.70 6.37
CA TYR A 5 14.42 -4.44 6.02
C TYR A 5 14.65 -5.90 6.35
N VAL A 6 13.86 -6.45 7.24
CA VAL A 6 13.98 -7.82 7.71
C VAL A 6 12.69 -8.56 7.38
N ASP A 7 12.81 -9.66 6.65
CA ASP A 7 11.65 -10.48 6.30
C ASP A 7 10.83 -10.82 7.56
N TYR A 8 9.50 -10.69 7.44
CA TYR A 8 8.57 -10.95 8.55
C TYR A 8 8.78 -12.32 9.19
N PHE A 9 9.13 -13.35 8.40
CA PHE A 9 9.23 -14.72 8.92
C PHE A 9 10.45 -14.95 9.81
N ILE A 10 11.51 -14.16 9.63
CA ILE A 10 12.75 -14.25 10.42
C ILE A 10 12.88 -13.14 11.47
N THR A 11 11.98 -12.15 11.49
CA THR A 11 12.02 -11.09 12.52
C THR A 11 11.66 -11.63 13.91
N ASP A 12 12.33 -11.14 14.94
CA ASP A 12 12.18 -11.65 16.32
C ASP A 12 10.82 -11.28 16.93
N ASN A 13 10.35 -10.05 16.73
CA ASN A 13 9.12 -9.56 17.34
C ASN A 13 7.95 -9.43 16.35
N LYS A 14 7.47 -10.57 15.85
CA LYS A 14 6.30 -10.66 14.94
C LYS A 14 5.02 -10.06 15.52
N LYS A 15 4.88 -10.08 16.85
CA LYS A 15 3.73 -9.49 17.55
C LYS A 15 3.72 -7.96 17.37
N HIS A 16 4.89 -7.32 17.48
CA HIS A 16 4.98 -5.86 17.30
C HIS A 16 4.68 -5.45 15.86
N VAL A 17 5.21 -6.17 14.85
CA VAL A 17 4.86 -5.95 13.43
C VAL A 17 3.35 -6.03 13.21
N LYS A 18 2.70 -7.07 13.76
CA LYS A 18 1.24 -7.24 13.68
C LYS A 18 0.49 -6.08 14.34
N ASN A 19 0.97 -5.58 15.49
CA ASN A 19 0.36 -4.45 16.19
C ASN A 19 0.48 -3.16 15.37
N ILE A 20 1.66 -2.87 14.78
CA ILE A 20 1.84 -1.71 13.89
C ILE A 20 0.84 -1.76 12.74
N TYR A 21 0.68 -2.93 12.09
CA TYR A 21 -0.28 -3.12 11.01
C TYR A 21 -1.71 -2.82 11.45
N TYR A 22 -2.18 -3.44 12.55
CA TYR A 22 -3.55 -3.26 13.01
C TYR A 22 -3.86 -1.84 13.51
N ASN A 23 -2.86 -1.14 14.06
CA ASN A 23 -3.02 0.22 14.56
C ASN A 23 -2.91 1.29 13.45
N SER A 24 -2.44 0.92 12.26
CA SER A 24 -2.20 1.86 11.16
C SER A 24 -3.27 1.81 10.06
N PHE A 25 -3.97 0.70 9.92
CA PHE A 25 -4.98 0.51 8.89
C PHE A 25 -6.33 0.18 9.51
N ASN A 26 -7.40 0.79 9.01
CA ASN A 26 -8.74 0.52 9.49
C ASN A 26 -9.27 -0.86 8.99
N LYS A 27 -10.40 -1.32 9.55
CA LYS A 27 -10.93 -2.66 9.27
C LYS A 27 -11.33 -2.86 7.81
N LEU A 28 -11.78 -1.81 7.12
CA LEU A 28 -12.22 -1.88 5.72
C LEU A 28 -11.04 -1.92 4.74
N GLU A 29 -9.89 -1.32 5.11
CA GLU A 29 -8.70 -1.22 4.25
C GLU A 29 -7.76 -2.43 4.38
N ARG A 30 -7.89 -3.21 5.45
CA ARG A 30 -6.87 -4.22 5.77
C ARG A 30 -7.30 -5.64 5.43
N PHE A 31 -6.37 -6.39 4.89
CA PHE A 31 -6.48 -7.83 4.80
C PHE A 31 -6.40 -8.48 6.18
N PRO A 32 -7.07 -9.63 6.39
CA PRO A 32 -6.79 -10.46 7.56
C PRO A 32 -5.30 -10.82 7.61
N PHE A 33 -4.66 -10.61 8.74
CA PHE A 33 -3.20 -10.78 8.86
C PHE A 33 -2.70 -12.20 8.54
N TRP A 34 -3.54 -13.22 8.81
CA TRP A 34 -3.24 -14.59 8.43
C TRP A 34 -3.13 -14.76 6.92
N LEU A 35 -3.96 -14.02 6.17
CA LEU A 35 -3.97 -14.04 4.70
C LEU A 35 -2.69 -13.38 4.14
N LEU A 36 -2.28 -12.23 4.68
CA LEU A 36 -1.00 -11.61 4.32
C LEU A 36 0.17 -12.57 4.53
N LYS A 37 0.22 -13.23 5.70
CA LYS A 37 1.26 -14.24 5.97
C LYS A 37 1.23 -15.41 4.99
N LYS A 38 0.05 -15.86 4.60
CA LYS A 38 -0.09 -16.96 3.65
C LYS A 38 0.43 -16.55 2.27
N CYS A 39 0.04 -15.37 1.80
CA CYS A 39 0.48 -14.83 0.52
C CYS A 39 1.97 -14.47 0.52
N ALA A 40 2.52 -13.99 1.62
CA ALA A 40 3.93 -13.61 1.74
C ALA A 40 4.94 -14.77 1.62
N LYS A 41 4.46 -16.00 1.45
CA LYS A 41 5.29 -17.16 1.09
C LYS A 41 5.58 -17.23 -0.42
N GLU A 42 4.91 -16.42 -1.22
CA GLU A 42 5.16 -16.35 -2.67
C GLU A 42 6.37 -15.45 -2.96
N ASN A 43 7.21 -15.83 -3.92
CA ASN A 43 8.47 -15.15 -4.25
C ASN A 43 8.30 -13.71 -4.76
N ASN A 44 7.10 -13.35 -5.20
CA ASN A 44 6.79 -12.01 -5.68
C ASN A 44 6.20 -11.09 -4.59
N ILE A 45 6.22 -11.52 -3.34
CA ILE A 45 5.78 -10.70 -2.20
C ILE A 45 6.98 -10.35 -1.34
N GLU A 46 7.04 -9.10 -0.93
CA GLU A 46 7.95 -8.64 0.14
C GLU A 46 7.10 -8.24 1.33
N PHE A 47 7.31 -8.88 2.45
CA PHE A 47 6.67 -8.56 3.71
C PHE A 47 7.74 -8.38 4.76
N ASN A 48 8.11 -7.13 5.03
CA ASN A 48 9.24 -6.79 5.85
C ASN A 48 8.85 -6.00 7.11
N ALA A 49 9.50 -6.32 8.21
CA ALA A 49 9.67 -5.40 9.33
C ALA A 49 10.73 -4.35 8.96
N ILE A 50 10.46 -3.10 9.27
CA ILE A 50 11.38 -1.98 9.09
C ILE A 50 12.03 -1.72 10.45
N LEU A 51 13.36 -1.79 10.51
CA LEU A 51 14.13 -1.60 11.72
C LEU A 51 14.99 -0.33 11.63
N ASN A 52 15.07 0.40 12.73
CA ASN A 52 16.12 1.38 12.96
C ASN A 52 17.04 0.81 14.07
N ASN A 53 18.28 0.55 13.74
CA ASN A 53 19.18 -0.32 14.53
C ASN A 53 18.50 -1.69 14.78
N SER A 54 18.26 -2.04 16.05
CA SER A 54 17.59 -3.29 16.43
C SER A 54 16.10 -3.12 16.76
N THR A 55 15.55 -1.91 16.65
CA THR A 55 14.16 -1.62 17.01
C THR A 55 13.27 -1.66 15.78
N ILE A 56 12.20 -2.44 15.82
CA ILE A 56 11.16 -2.44 14.78
C ILE A 56 10.40 -1.12 14.87
N ILE A 57 10.40 -0.37 13.79
CA ILE A 57 9.78 0.95 13.67
C ILE A 57 8.65 0.99 12.64
N GLY A 58 8.47 -0.06 11.86
CA GLY A 58 7.47 -0.06 10.81
C GLY A 58 7.30 -1.41 10.14
N VAL A 59 6.45 -1.42 9.14
CA VAL A 59 6.14 -2.57 8.29
C VAL A 59 5.87 -2.12 6.87
N GLU A 60 6.34 -2.91 5.90
CA GLU A 60 5.98 -2.77 4.49
C GLU A 60 5.50 -4.10 3.90
N TYR A 61 4.58 -4.00 2.95
CA TYR A 61 4.08 -5.13 2.16
C TYR A 61 3.99 -4.72 0.69
N VAL A 62 4.79 -5.37 -0.15
CA VAL A 62 4.90 -5.08 -1.57
C VAL A 62 4.52 -6.30 -2.38
N VAL A 63 3.66 -6.13 -3.38
CA VAL A 63 3.30 -7.15 -4.37
C VAL A 63 4.00 -6.81 -5.69
N LYS A 64 4.88 -7.69 -6.16
CA LYS A 64 5.63 -7.49 -7.41
C LYS A 64 4.94 -8.22 -8.56
N TYR A 65 4.79 -7.56 -9.69
CA TYR A 65 4.30 -8.16 -10.92
C TYR A 65 4.74 -7.35 -12.13
N ASP A 66 5.08 -8.04 -13.21
CA ASP A 66 5.65 -7.43 -14.40
C ASP A 66 6.84 -6.51 -14.00
N ASN A 67 6.79 -5.23 -14.34
CA ASN A 67 7.79 -4.22 -13.94
C ASN A 67 7.27 -3.27 -12.85
N VAL A 68 6.24 -3.68 -12.10
CA VAL A 68 5.57 -2.88 -11.08
C VAL A 68 5.81 -3.46 -9.69
N ALA A 69 6.09 -2.58 -8.75
CA ALA A 69 5.97 -2.85 -7.31
C ALA A 69 4.70 -2.17 -6.78
N TYR A 70 3.70 -2.94 -6.40
CA TYR A 70 2.51 -2.39 -5.74
C TYR A 70 2.73 -2.32 -4.24
N LEU A 71 2.92 -1.10 -3.71
CA LEU A 71 3.06 -0.86 -2.27
C LEU A 71 1.70 -0.96 -1.61
N MET A 72 1.37 -2.15 -1.13
CA MET A 72 0.06 -2.45 -0.57
C MET A 72 -0.12 -1.89 0.84
N TYR A 73 0.92 -2.00 1.65
CA TYR A 73 0.94 -1.46 3.00
C TYR A 73 2.31 -0.87 3.32
N LEU A 74 2.30 0.34 3.87
CA LEU A 74 3.45 0.99 4.49
C LEU A 74 2.98 1.67 5.76
N ALA A 75 3.53 1.29 6.89
CA ALA A 75 3.24 1.93 8.16
C ALA A 75 4.49 2.11 9.00
N ILE A 76 4.62 3.31 9.58
CA ILE A 76 5.59 3.59 10.64
C ILE A 76 4.82 3.64 11.96
N ASP A 77 5.38 3.02 13.00
CA ASP A 77 4.84 3.05 14.35
C ASP A 77 4.52 4.50 14.76
N LYS A 78 3.33 4.71 15.33
CA LYS A 78 2.85 6.05 15.69
C LYS A 78 3.86 6.83 16.55
N THR A 79 4.56 6.12 17.46
CA THR A 79 5.56 6.71 18.36
C THR A 79 6.86 7.08 17.65
N LYS A 80 7.05 6.63 16.41
CA LYS A 80 8.26 6.84 15.58
C LYS A 80 8.01 7.72 14.37
N ARG A 81 6.77 8.21 14.16
CA ARG A 81 6.44 9.12 13.05
C ARG A 81 7.15 10.47 13.18
N ASN A 82 7.12 11.24 12.11
CA ASN A 82 7.72 12.59 12.01
C ASN A 82 9.26 12.64 12.18
N ASN A 83 9.92 11.48 12.09
CA ASN A 83 11.38 11.36 12.14
C ASN A 83 11.99 11.03 10.75
N GLY A 84 11.25 11.27 9.65
CA GLY A 84 11.74 11.02 8.30
C GLY A 84 11.80 9.55 7.86
N TYR A 85 11.45 8.58 8.71
CA TYR A 85 11.55 7.14 8.38
C TYR A 85 10.70 6.75 7.17
N GLY A 86 9.47 7.23 7.09
CA GLY A 86 8.60 6.95 5.94
C GLY A 86 9.19 7.45 4.62
N SER A 87 9.76 8.66 4.61
CA SER A 87 10.43 9.23 3.43
C SER A 87 11.66 8.42 3.04
N LYS A 88 12.44 7.95 4.01
CA LYS A 88 13.59 7.08 3.74
C LYS A 88 13.15 5.76 3.10
N VAL A 89 12.07 5.13 3.60
CA VAL A 89 11.52 3.91 3.00
C VAL A 89 11.08 4.14 1.56
N LEU A 90 10.34 5.21 1.28
CA LEU A 90 9.91 5.53 -0.09
C LEU A 90 11.10 5.80 -1.02
N SER A 91 12.13 6.49 -0.53
CA SER A 91 13.37 6.70 -1.28
C SER A 91 14.08 5.37 -1.62
N ASP A 92 14.15 4.44 -0.66
CA ASP A 92 14.79 3.14 -0.89
C ASP A 92 13.98 2.28 -1.86
N LEU A 93 12.66 2.28 -1.73
CA LEU A 93 11.77 1.60 -2.68
C LEU A 93 11.90 2.18 -4.09
N SER A 94 11.99 3.52 -4.23
CA SER A 94 12.15 4.19 -5.53
C SER A 94 13.51 3.91 -6.19
N LYS A 95 14.54 3.62 -5.41
CA LYS A 95 15.82 3.14 -5.94
C LYS A 95 15.74 1.69 -6.40
N LYS A 96 14.95 0.88 -5.71
CA LYS A 96 14.80 -0.55 -5.99
C LYS A 96 13.85 -0.83 -7.15
N TYR A 97 12.79 -0.03 -7.31
CA TYR A 97 11.72 -0.25 -8.27
C TYR A 97 11.51 0.95 -9.18
N LYS A 98 11.56 0.71 -10.49
CA LYS A 98 11.33 1.75 -11.51
C LYS A 98 9.91 2.32 -11.45
N THR A 99 8.93 1.45 -11.21
CA THR A 99 7.51 1.84 -11.12
C THR A 99 6.92 1.31 -9.83
N ILE A 100 6.48 2.22 -8.99
CA ILE A 100 5.74 1.93 -7.76
C ILE A 100 4.33 2.48 -7.94
N ILE A 101 3.34 1.66 -7.61
CA ILE A 101 1.92 2.06 -7.57
C ILE A 101 1.42 1.84 -6.15
N LEU A 102 0.60 2.74 -5.67
CA LEU A 102 -0.09 2.59 -4.39
C LEU A 102 -1.49 3.21 -4.44
N SER A 103 -2.34 2.79 -3.52
CA SER A 103 -3.66 3.40 -3.30
C SER A 103 -3.69 4.07 -1.94
N ILE A 104 -4.23 5.28 -1.90
CA ILE A 104 -4.55 5.97 -0.65
C ILE A 104 -6.04 6.25 -0.59
N GLU A 105 -6.64 6.22 0.59
CA GLU A 105 -8.01 6.68 0.78
C GLU A 105 -8.13 8.13 0.30
N ARG A 106 -9.13 8.40 -0.56
CA ARG A 106 -9.29 9.71 -1.18
C ARG A 106 -9.52 10.79 -0.13
N ALA A 107 -8.71 11.86 -0.22
CA ALA A 107 -8.95 13.08 0.53
C ALA A 107 -9.91 13.97 -0.26
N TYR A 108 -11.05 14.31 0.32
CA TYR A 108 -11.96 15.32 -0.21
C TYR A 108 -11.47 16.72 0.20
N ASN A 109 -11.62 17.67 -0.72
CA ASN A 109 -11.03 19.01 -0.60
C ASN A 109 -11.33 19.70 0.73
N ASN A 110 -10.31 20.45 1.20
CA ASN A 110 -10.34 21.50 2.23
C ASN A 110 -10.51 21.12 3.70
N ILE A 111 -10.67 19.87 4.06
CA ILE A 111 -10.60 19.48 5.48
C ILE A 111 -9.20 18.92 5.76
N LYS A 112 -8.38 19.67 6.51
CA LYS A 112 -7.11 19.17 7.05
C LYS A 112 -7.40 17.94 7.92
N ASN A 113 -7.18 16.76 7.36
CA ASN A 113 -7.38 15.49 8.02
C ASN A 113 -6.23 14.53 7.70
N GLU A 114 -6.21 13.37 8.35
CA GLU A 114 -5.15 12.37 8.14
C GLU A 114 -5.03 11.91 6.67
N LYS A 115 -6.11 11.92 5.89
CA LYS A 115 -6.10 11.52 4.47
C LYS A 115 -5.34 12.53 3.62
N LEU A 116 -5.56 13.82 3.85
CA LEU A 116 -4.85 14.90 3.16
C LEU A 116 -3.36 14.88 3.53
N HIS A 117 -3.02 14.76 4.81
CA HIS A 117 -1.63 14.66 5.26
C HIS A 117 -0.91 13.44 4.64
N ARG A 118 -1.63 12.31 4.50
CA ARG A 118 -1.10 11.12 3.82
C ARG A 118 -0.84 11.39 2.34
N LYS A 119 -1.76 12.04 1.65
CA LYS A 119 -1.57 12.43 0.24
C LYS A 119 -0.37 13.35 0.07
N GLU A 120 -0.30 14.44 0.85
CA GLU A 120 0.81 15.38 0.84
C GLU A 120 2.15 14.70 1.14
N PHE A 121 2.16 13.72 2.06
CA PHE A 121 3.34 12.92 2.36
C PHE A 121 3.86 12.19 1.12
N TYR A 122 3.01 11.51 0.35
CA TYR A 122 3.43 10.82 -0.86
C TYR A 122 3.88 11.80 -1.95
N LEU A 123 3.14 12.90 -2.16
CA LEU A 123 3.51 13.92 -3.15
C LEU A 123 4.90 14.51 -2.88
N ARG A 124 5.20 14.85 -1.61
CA ARG A 124 6.53 15.36 -1.22
C ARG A 124 7.66 14.34 -1.39
N ASN A 125 7.33 13.06 -1.47
CA ASN A 125 8.29 11.97 -1.67
C ASN A 125 8.37 11.48 -3.13
N GLY A 126 7.96 12.33 -4.10
CA GLY A 126 8.14 12.07 -5.53
C GLY A 126 7.09 11.13 -6.13
N PHE A 127 5.92 11.02 -5.49
CA PHE A 127 4.76 10.36 -6.09
C PHE A 127 3.83 11.40 -6.72
N TYR A 128 3.10 10.98 -7.74
CA TYR A 128 2.16 11.79 -8.50
C TYR A 128 0.77 11.20 -8.43
N SER A 129 -0.26 12.08 -8.41
CA SER A 129 -1.63 11.64 -8.59
C SER A 129 -1.87 11.28 -10.05
N THR A 130 -2.42 10.09 -10.28
CA THR A 130 -2.77 9.63 -11.64
C THR A 130 -4.12 10.17 -12.10
N ASN A 131 -4.85 10.90 -11.25
CA ASN A 131 -6.25 11.27 -11.46
C ASN A 131 -7.21 10.08 -11.66
N ILE A 132 -6.75 8.87 -11.34
CA ILE A 132 -7.55 7.65 -11.35
C ILE A 132 -8.03 7.38 -9.93
N CYS A 133 -9.33 7.19 -9.78
CA CYS A 133 -9.93 6.72 -8.53
C CYS A 133 -10.39 5.29 -8.68
N LEU A 134 -10.18 4.52 -7.63
CA LEU A 134 -10.56 3.13 -7.49
C LEU A 134 -11.61 3.02 -6.39
N TYR A 135 -12.76 2.47 -6.70
CA TYR A 135 -13.75 2.10 -5.69
C TYR A 135 -13.63 0.63 -5.34
N ASP A 136 -13.29 0.34 -4.10
CA ASP A 136 -13.05 -1.02 -3.62
C ASP A 136 -13.57 -1.17 -2.18
N ASN A 137 -14.39 -2.21 -1.94
CA ASN A 137 -14.93 -2.54 -0.63
C ASN A 137 -15.60 -1.37 0.13
N GLY A 138 -16.34 -0.51 -0.59
CA GLY A 138 -17.02 0.64 0.00
C GLY A 138 -16.13 1.86 0.27
N VAL A 139 -14.84 1.79 -0.10
CA VAL A 139 -13.87 2.87 0.07
C VAL A 139 -13.43 3.38 -1.29
N GLU A 140 -13.35 4.69 -1.41
CA GLU A 140 -12.78 5.34 -2.59
C GLU A 140 -11.30 5.63 -2.37
N TYR A 141 -10.48 5.14 -3.30
CA TYR A 141 -9.03 5.29 -3.28
C TYR A 141 -8.57 6.15 -4.45
N GLU A 142 -7.61 7.01 -4.21
CA GLU A 142 -6.81 7.67 -5.23
C GLU A 142 -5.56 6.85 -5.51
N ILE A 143 -5.23 6.68 -6.79
CA ILE A 143 -4.04 5.93 -7.21
C ILE A 143 -2.89 6.91 -7.39
N LEU A 144 -1.76 6.60 -6.77
CA LEU A 144 -0.52 7.34 -6.89
C LEU A 144 0.58 6.45 -7.50
N THR A 145 1.53 7.08 -8.19
CA THR A 145 2.72 6.41 -8.75
C THR A 145 3.94 7.32 -8.69
N ASN A 146 5.13 6.74 -8.66
CA ASN A 146 6.39 7.46 -8.85
C ASN A 146 6.82 7.54 -10.33
N ASN A 147 6.02 7.03 -11.26
CA ASN A 147 6.30 7.01 -12.69
C ASN A 147 5.09 7.53 -13.49
N GLU A 148 5.11 8.82 -13.84
CA GLU A 148 4.02 9.49 -14.54
C GLU A 148 3.74 8.90 -15.93
N ASN A 149 4.74 8.33 -16.58
CA ASN A 149 4.63 7.76 -17.92
C ASN A 149 4.09 6.32 -17.92
N TYR A 150 3.82 5.74 -16.74
CA TYR A 150 3.32 4.38 -16.68
C TYR A 150 1.80 4.36 -16.88
N ASN A 151 1.33 3.63 -17.90
CA ASN A 151 -0.10 3.47 -18.17
C ASN A 151 -0.76 2.55 -17.15
N ILE A 152 -1.52 3.14 -16.23
CA ILE A 152 -2.25 2.42 -15.18
C ILE A 152 -3.65 2.06 -15.68
N THR A 153 -3.87 0.78 -15.94
CA THR A 153 -5.16 0.24 -16.34
C THR A 153 -5.83 -0.52 -15.20
N LYS A 154 -7.10 -0.85 -15.38
CA LYS A 154 -7.86 -1.71 -14.46
C LYS A 154 -7.19 -3.08 -14.29
N GLU A 155 -6.65 -3.64 -15.34
CA GLU A 155 -5.94 -4.91 -15.36
C GLU A 155 -4.66 -4.84 -14.53
N VAL A 156 -3.89 -3.76 -14.67
CA VAL A 156 -2.69 -3.51 -13.85
C VAL A 156 -3.07 -3.49 -12.37
N LEU A 157 -4.11 -2.78 -12.00
CA LEU A 157 -4.56 -2.70 -10.60
C LEU A 157 -5.14 -4.03 -10.08
N LYS A 158 -5.84 -4.80 -10.92
CA LYS A 158 -6.33 -6.15 -10.54
C LYS A 158 -5.18 -7.13 -10.29
N LYS A 159 -4.09 -7.01 -11.05
CA LYS A 159 -2.93 -7.91 -10.89
C LYS A 159 -2.38 -7.94 -9.47
N ARG A 160 -2.47 -6.84 -8.68
CA ARG A 160 -2.04 -6.83 -7.28
C ARG A 160 -2.69 -7.93 -6.44
N TYR A 161 -3.96 -8.24 -6.70
CA TYR A 161 -4.69 -9.29 -5.99
C TYR A 161 -4.41 -10.69 -6.58
N ILE A 162 -4.41 -10.78 -7.92
CA ILE A 162 -4.21 -12.05 -8.63
C ILE A 162 -2.80 -12.60 -8.36
N LYS A 163 -1.82 -11.71 -8.25
CA LYS A 163 -0.41 -12.05 -8.02
C LYS A 163 -0.04 -12.24 -6.55
N MET A 164 -0.97 -12.02 -5.61
CA MET A 164 -0.70 -12.27 -4.19
C MET A 164 -0.47 -13.75 -3.89
N THR A 165 -0.96 -14.67 -4.72
CA THR A 165 -0.82 -16.10 -4.47
C THR A 165 -1.04 -16.94 -5.74
N ASN A 166 -0.42 -18.09 -5.79
CA ASN A 166 -0.69 -19.10 -6.83
C ASN A 166 -1.84 -20.07 -6.43
N SER A 167 -2.20 -20.12 -5.15
CA SER A 167 -3.26 -20.99 -4.64
C SER A 167 -4.64 -20.56 -5.13
N LYS A 168 -5.36 -21.46 -5.85
CA LYS A 168 -6.74 -21.24 -6.32
C LYS A 168 -7.70 -20.92 -5.17
N LEU A 169 -7.56 -21.62 -4.05
CA LEU A 169 -8.39 -21.42 -2.85
C LEU A 169 -8.18 -20.03 -2.27
N ILE A 170 -6.92 -19.59 -2.12
CA ILE A 170 -6.61 -18.26 -1.59
C ILE A 170 -7.09 -17.15 -2.56
N LYS A 171 -6.94 -17.33 -3.87
CA LYS A 171 -7.52 -16.41 -4.88
C LYS A 171 -9.02 -16.25 -4.72
N PHE A 172 -9.72 -17.36 -4.49
CA PHE A 172 -11.17 -17.33 -4.23
C PHE A 172 -11.49 -16.53 -2.95
N VAL A 173 -10.75 -16.76 -1.86
CA VAL A 173 -10.91 -15.99 -0.61
C VAL A 173 -10.68 -14.49 -0.84
N ILE A 174 -9.60 -14.13 -1.54
CA ILE A 174 -9.28 -12.74 -1.87
C ILE A 174 -10.42 -12.11 -2.68
N SER A 175 -10.94 -12.81 -3.69
CA SER A 175 -12.01 -12.30 -4.55
C SER A 175 -13.33 -12.07 -3.79
N LYS A 176 -13.57 -12.83 -2.72
CA LYS A 176 -14.75 -12.63 -1.85
C LYS A 176 -14.60 -11.48 -0.88
N ILE A 177 -13.38 -11.27 -0.36
CA ILE A 177 -13.09 -10.18 0.59
C ILE A 177 -13.09 -8.82 -0.13
N PHE A 178 -12.49 -8.73 -1.32
CA PHE A 178 -12.21 -7.47 -2.02
C PHE A 178 -12.93 -7.30 -3.35
N ASN A 179 -13.91 -8.14 -3.63
CA ASN A 179 -14.76 -8.04 -4.83
C ASN A 179 -13.99 -7.63 -6.12
N VAL A 180 -12.84 -8.30 -6.35
CA VAL A 180 -11.82 -7.97 -7.37
C VAL A 180 -12.42 -7.74 -8.77
N ASN A 181 -13.59 -8.34 -9.05
CA ASN A 181 -14.28 -8.20 -10.34
C ASN A 181 -15.03 -6.87 -10.46
N ASN A 182 -15.42 -6.26 -9.35
CA ASN A 182 -16.20 -5.02 -9.31
C ASN A 182 -15.35 -3.77 -9.05
N ILE A 183 -14.08 -3.82 -9.38
CA ILE A 183 -13.22 -2.65 -9.36
C ILE A 183 -13.70 -1.67 -10.44
N HIS A 184 -14.15 -0.50 -10.04
CA HIS A 184 -14.52 0.58 -10.93
C HIS A 184 -13.43 1.66 -10.91
N LEU A 185 -12.91 2.01 -12.11
CA LEU A 185 -12.05 3.16 -12.28
C LEU A 185 -12.90 4.35 -12.73
N LYS A 186 -12.65 5.49 -12.16
CA LYS A 186 -13.23 6.76 -12.58
C LYS A 186 -12.10 7.77 -12.74
N ASN A 187 -12.13 8.54 -13.82
CA ASN A 187 -11.29 9.71 -13.95
C ASN A 187 -11.83 10.82 -13.06
N LYS A 188 -10.95 11.69 -12.56
CA LYS A 188 -11.30 12.76 -11.63
C LYS A 188 -12.42 13.68 -12.17
N GLU A 189 -12.44 13.91 -13.49
CA GLU A 189 -13.48 14.69 -14.20
C GLU A 189 -14.88 14.04 -14.15
N GLN A 190 -14.95 12.70 -14.06
CA GLN A 190 -16.23 11.96 -13.97
C GLN A 190 -16.79 11.92 -12.55
N LEU A 191 -15.99 12.33 -11.57
CA LEU A 191 -16.37 12.30 -10.16
C LEU A 191 -17.03 13.59 -9.71
N GLY A 192 -17.15 14.60 -10.60
CA GLY A 192 -17.69 15.90 -10.30
C GLY A 192 -17.28 16.37 -8.91
N ASP A 193 -16.65 17.48 -8.76
CA ASP A 193 -16.55 18.12 -7.45
C ASP A 193 -17.98 18.22 -6.90
N ARG A 194 -18.40 17.23 -6.12
CA ARG A 194 -19.58 17.41 -5.28
C ARG A 194 -19.15 18.41 -4.22
N ILE A 195 -19.25 19.67 -4.62
CA ILE A 195 -19.29 20.81 -3.71
C ILE A 195 -20.60 20.63 -2.93
N PHE A 196 -20.49 20.20 -1.69
CA PHE A 196 -21.49 20.44 -0.67
C PHE A 196 -20.80 21.11 0.50
#